data_d0a7aa5dfc6be4d340e9ebdcfe90aa91
#
_entry.id   d0a7aa5dfc6be4d340e9ebdcfe90aa91
#
_cell.length_a   1.000
_cell.length_b   1.000
_cell.length_c   1.000
_cell.angle_alpha   90.00
_cell.angle_beta   90.00
_cell.angle_gamma   90.00
#
_symmetry.space_group_name_H-M   'P 1'
#
loop_
_entity.id
_entity.type
_entity.pdbx_description
1 polymer ?
#
loop_
_entity_poly.entity_id
_entity_poly.type
_entity_poly.pdbx_seq_one_letter_code
_entity_poly.pdbx_strand_id
1 'polypeptide(L)'
;MSIFHRLFGLLNMDIGIDLGTANTLVYVKDEGIKVRQPSVVAVKKGSNEVVAVGDDAKRMLGRTPDTISAVRPLRDGVIADFEMTEAMLKHFIKEARTRDKGNGTKIIKASKIRVVVAVPSGITEVEKRAVKDPARHAGADEVYLIEEPMAAAIGVGLPIQDASGNMIVDIGGGTTEVAVISLSGIVQSRSVRVGGDELDESIIAYMKKKYNLMIGERTAEAVKIEIGSATVVDQETTMDVKGRDLVDGLPKTIKVTSKEIREAMAEPLSAILDSVKVTLERCPPELAADLVDRGIMLAGGGALLGGLDIWLAEQTGIPTHVAEDPLQAIVEGTGKVLNEISFLKKVTSAGV
;
A
#
# COMPACT_ATOMS: atom_id res chain seq x y z
N MET A 1 -7.31 -8.49 37.86
CA MET A 1 -7.70 -7.50 36.85
C MET A 1 -9.20 -7.29 36.94
N SER A 2 -9.61 -6.07 37.29
CA SER A 2 -10.99 -5.72 37.67
C SER A 2 -11.96 -5.80 36.49
N ILE A 3 -13.15 -6.35 36.73
CA ILE A 3 -14.31 -6.39 35.82
C ILE A 3 -14.63 -4.98 35.24
N PHE A 4 -14.33 -3.92 35.99
CA PHE A 4 -14.44 -2.54 35.54
C PHE A 4 -13.53 -2.19 34.34
N HIS A 5 -12.31 -2.74 34.25
CA HIS A 5 -11.42 -2.51 33.11
C HIS A 5 -11.94 -3.18 31.80
N ARG A 6 -12.67 -4.28 31.94
CA ARG A 6 -13.31 -4.98 30.80
C ARG A 6 -14.57 -4.27 30.32
N LEU A 7 -15.33 -3.63 31.21
CA LEU A 7 -16.52 -2.84 30.84
C LEU A 7 -16.17 -1.48 30.19
N PHE A 8 -15.13 -0.79 30.70
CA PHE A 8 -14.67 0.48 30.11
C PHE A 8 -13.86 0.29 28.80
N GLY A 9 -13.14 -0.83 28.65
CA GLY A 9 -12.46 -1.18 27.40
C GLY A 9 -13.39 -1.49 26.24
N LEU A 10 -14.64 -1.85 26.49
CA LEU A 10 -15.70 -2.09 25.52
C LEU A 10 -16.27 -0.80 24.89
N LEU A 11 -15.89 0.36 25.40
CA LEU A 11 -16.38 1.66 24.93
C LEU A 11 -15.44 2.38 23.97
N ASN A 12 -14.18 1.98 23.87
CA ASN A 12 -13.20 2.56 22.95
C ASN A 12 -12.97 1.62 21.78
N MET A 13 -12.83 2.19 20.58
CA MET A 13 -12.48 1.45 19.38
C MET A 13 -11.14 1.96 18.87
N ASP A 14 -10.18 1.05 18.78
CA ASP A 14 -8.84 1.33 18.29
C ASP A 14 -8.70 0.75 16.88
N ILE A 15 -8.36 1.58 15.91
CA ILE A 15 -8.32 1.25 14.48
C ILE A 15 -6.94 1.56 13.92
N GLY A 16 -6.34 0.60 13.21
CA GLY A 16 -5.18 0.81 12.35
C GLY A 16 -5.63 0.95 10.91
N ILE A 17 -5.09 1.91 10.18
CA ILE A 17 -5.40 2.13 8.76
C ILE A 17 -4.10 2.17 7.97
N ASP A 18 -4.00 1.31 6.98
CA ASP A 18 -3.09 1.45 5.85
C ASP A 18 -3.87 2.15 4.74
N LEU A 19 -3.53 3.43 4.50
CA LEU A 19 -4.19 4.28 3.52
C LEU A 19 -3.39 4.32 2.22
N GLY A 20 -3.31 3.18 1.54
CA GLY A 20 -2.51 3.04 0.33
C GLY A 20 -3.18 3.58 -0.94
N THR A 21 -2.34 3.91 -1.94
CA THR A 21 -2.78 4.40 -3.26
C THR A 21 -3.69 3.40 -3.98
N ALA A 22 -3.35 2.12 -3.97
CA ALA A 22 -4.11 1.06 -4.64
C ALA A 22 -5.22 0.48 -3.77
N ASN A 23 -4.93 0.19 -2.50
CA ASN A 23 -5.85 -0.45 -1.56
C ASN A 23 -5.77 0.24 -0.19
N THR A 24 -6.89 0.29 0.49
CA THR A 24 -6.99 0.67 1.90
C THR A 24 -7.33 -0.56 2.74
N LEU A 25 -6.55 -0.80 3.78
CA LEU A 25 -6.79 -1.86 4.75
C LEU A 25 -7.10 -1.25 6.12
N VAL A 26 -8.04 -1.86 6.84
CA VAL A 26 -8.42 -1.42 8.18
C VAL A 26 -8.37 -2.59 9.16
N TYR A 27 -7.56 -2.41 10.18
CA TYR A 27 -7.42 -3.32 11.32
C TYR A 27 -8.21 -2.78 12.51
N VAL A 28 -8.95 -3.64 13.18
CA VAL A 28 -9.63 -3.32 14.43
C VAL A 28 -8.99 -4.12 15.56
N LYS A 29 -8.60 -3.42 16.62
CA LYS A 29 -7.97 -4.06 17.78
C LYS A 29 -8.81 -5.21 18.31
N ASP A 30 -8.15 -6.33 18.60
CA ASP A 30 -8.74 -7.59 19.07
C ASP A 30 -9.71 -8.29 18.07
N GLU A 31 -9.88 -7.73 16.85
CA GLU A 31 -10.74 -8.31 15.82
C GLU A 31 -9.98 -8.60 14.50
N GLY A 32 -8.77 -8.08 14.35
CA GLY A 32 -7.96 -8.25 13.14
C GLY A 32 -8.38 -7.34 11.98
N ILE A 33 -7.98 -7.69 10.76
CA ILE A 33 -8.29 -6.93 9.56
C ILE A 33 -9.77 -7.10 9.20
N LYS A 34 -10.50 -5.98 9.15
CA LYS A 34 -11.95 -5.94 8.87
C LYS A 34 -12.28 -5.45 7.47
N VAL A 35 -11.44 -4.56 6.93
CA VAL A 35 -11.64 -4.00 5.60
C VAL A 35 -10.38 -4.22 4.79
N ARG A 36 -10.57 -4.69 3.57
CA ARG A 36 -9.53 -4.80 2.54
C ARG A 36 -10.20 -4.43 1.22
N GLN A 37 -10.09 -3.17 0.83
CA GLN A 37 -10.78 -2.68 -0.34
C GLN A 37 -9.91 -1.73 -1.17
N PRO A 38 -10.14 -1.65 -2.49
CA PRO A 38 -9.48 -0.67 -3.35
C PRO A 38 -9.74 0.76 -2.90
N SER A 39 -8.72 1.62 -3.00
CA SER A 39 -8.82 3.06 -2.74
C SER A 39 -9.46 3.77 -3.94
N VAL A 40 -10.73 3.48 -4.20
CA VAL A 40 -11.49 4.02 -5.34
C VAL A 40 -12.86 4.51 -4.87
N VAL A 41 -13.29 5.65 -5.39
CA VAL A 41 -14.61 6.24 -5.15
C VAL A 41 -15.27 6.55 -6.48
N ALA A 42 -16.54 6.21 -6.63
CA ALA A 42 -17.36 6.61 -7.77
C ALA A 42 -18.38 7.67 -7.34
N VAL A 43 -18.46 8.75 -8.11
CA VAL A 43 -19.33 9.91 -7.82
C VAL A 43 -20.14 10.34 -9.02
N LYS A 44 -21.29 10.97 -8.80
CA LYS A 44 -22.02 11.68 -9.84
C LYS A 44 -21.30 12.98 -10.19
N LYS A 45 -21.02 13.19 -11.46
CA LYS A 45 -20.44 14.46 -11.92
C LYS A 45 -21.39 15.62 -11.64
N GLY A 46 -20.84 16.69 -11.08
CA GLY A 46 -21.57 17.93 -10.79
C GLY A 46 -22.24 18.03 -9.42
N SER A 47 -22.44 16.90 -8.71
CA SER A 47 -22.98 16.92 -7.33
C SER A 47 -22.02 16.34 -6.28
N ASN A 48 -20.91 15.70 -6.69
CA ASN A 48 -20.01 14.94 -5.83
C ASN A 48 -20.71 13.87 -4.94
N GLU A 49 -21.94 13.51 -5.29
CA GLU A 49 -22.68 12.45 -4.58
C GLU A 49 -21.98 11.11 -4.78
N VAL A 50 -21.57 10.46 -3.69
CA VAL A 50 -20.89 9.16 -3.71
C VAL A 50 -21.89 8.07 -4.14
N VAL A 51 -21.54 7.36 -5.20
CA VAL A 51 -22.33 6.25 -5.78
C VAL A 51 -21.81 4.91 -5.27
N ALA A 52 -20.50 4.75 -5.19
CA ALA A 52 -19.84 3.52 -4.76
C ALA A 52 -18.46 3.81 -4.16
N VAL A 53 -17.96 2.90 -3.33
CA VAL A 53 -16.61 2.94 -2.74
C VAL A 53 -16.02 1.54 -2.82
N GLY A 54 -14.69 1.45 -2.88
CA GLY A 54 -13.97 0.18 -2.82
C GLY A 54 -14.17 -0.68 -4.07
N ASP A 55 -14.44 -1.95 -3.87
CA ASP A 55 -14.60 -2.95 -4.95
C ASP A 55 -15.68 -2.58 -5.95
N ASP A 56 -16.80 -2.04 -5.48
CA ASP A 56 -17.89 -1.61 -6.35
C ASP A 56 -17.43 -0.46 -7.25
N ALA A 57 -16.71 0.51 -6.72
CA ALA A 57 -16.16 1.61 -7.49
C ALA A 57 -15.02 1.14 -8.43
N LYS A 58 -14.15 0.20 -7.99
CA LYS A 58 -13.07 -0.37 -8.85
C LYS A 58 -13.66 -1.06 -10.09
N ARG A 59 -14.81 -1.73 -9.95
CA ARG A 59 -15.51 -2.34 -11.11
C ARG A 59 -15.99 -1.32 -12.14
N MET A 60 -16.19 -0.06 -11.72
CA MET A 60 -16.64 1.04 -12.58
C MET A 60 -15.52 1.73 -13.33
N LEU A 61 -14.24 1.58 -12.90
CA LEU A 61 -13.08 2.20 -13.58
C LEU A 61 -13.05 1.85 -15.07
N GLY A 62 -12.96 2.88 -15.93
CA GLY A 62 -12.95 2.75 -17.39
C GLY A 62 -14.27 2.28 -18.03
N ARG A 63 -15.37 2.23 -17.24
CA ARG A 63 -16.69 1.73 -17.71
C ARG A 63 -17.85 2.64 -17.34
N THR A 64 -17.57 3.83 -16.80
CA THR A 64 -18.60 4.77 -16.37
C THR A 64 -19.22 5.53 -17.54
N PRO A 65 -20.55 5.78 -17.52
CA PRO A 65 -21.16 6.75 -18.41
C PRO A 65 -20.68 8.18 -18.07
N ASP A 66 -20.93 9.14 -18.96
CA ASP A 66 -20.49 10.52 -18.79
C ASP A 66 -20.99 11.22 -17.50
N THR A 67 -22.05 10.70 -16.90
CA THR A 67 -22.66 11.22 -15.66
C THR A 67 -21.98 10.75 -14.39
N ILE A 68 -21.10 9.74 -14.46
CA ILE A 68 -20.39 9.15 -13.32
C ILE A 68 -18.89 9.25 -13.55
N SER A 69 -18.13 9.53 -12.49
CA SER A 69 -16.66 9.48 -12.48
C SER A 69 -16.21 8.52 -11.39
N ALA A 70 -15.37 7.54 -11.75
CA ALA A 70 -14.66 6.72 -10.77
C ALA A 70 -13.24 7.27 -10.66
N VAL A 71 -12.82 7.63 -9.44
CA VAL A 71 -11.55 8.29 -9.15
C VAL A 71 -10.77 7.56 -8.07
N ARG A 72 -9.44 7.67 -8.12
CA ARG A 72 -8.53 7.29 -7.02
C ARG A 72 -8.22 8.54 -6.22
N PRO A 73 -8.67 8.66 -4.97
CA PRO A 73 -8.46 9.87 -4.15
C PRO A 73 -7.01 10.01 -3.67
N LEU A 74 -6.23 8.93 -3.72
CA LEU A 74 -4.80 8.92 -3.45
C LEU A 74 -4.02 8.65 -4.72
N ARG A 75 -2.89 9.34 -4.89
CA ARG A 75 -1.96 9.14 -6.00
C ARG A 75 -0.54 9.38 -5.49
N ASP A 76 0.38 8.52 -5.88
CA ASP A 76 1.82 8.63 -5.54
C ASP A 76 2.07 8.83 -4.03
N GLY A 77 1.32 8.10 -3.18
CA GLY A 77 1.41 8.17 -1.72
C GLY A 77 0.81 9.42 -1.08
N VAL A 78 0.18 10.34 -1.85
CA VAL A 78 -0.41 11.56 -1.32
C VAL A 78 -1.91 11.65 -1.60
N ILE A 79 -2.62 12.43 -0.78
CA ILE A 79 -4.03 12.73 -1.01
C ILE A 79 -4.15 13.72 -2.16
N ALA A 80 -4.74 13.27 -3.28
CA ALA A 80 -5.03 14.07 -4.45
C ALA A 80 -6.42 14.72 -4.38
N ASP A 81 -7.36 14.09 -3.68
CA ASP A 81 -8.72 14.58 -3.51
C ASP A 81 -9.19 14.40 -2.05
N PHE A 82 -9.31 15.52 -1.34
CA PHE A 82 -9.70 15.55 0.07
C PHE A 82 -11.10 15.05 0.34
N GLU A 83 -12.08 15.52 -0.45
CA GLU A 83 -13.49 15.19 -0.24
C GLU A 83 -13.73 13.69 -0.48
N MET A 84 -13.09 13.16 -1.51
CA MET A 84 -13.21 11.74 -1.83
C MET A 84 -12.47 10.86 -0.83
N THR A 85 -11.32 11.31 -0.30
CA THR A 85 -10.61 10.61 0.78
C THR A 85 -11.45 10.58 2.06
N GLU A 86 -12.07 11.70 2.45
CA GLU A 86 -12.97 11.76 3.60
C GLU A 86 -14.15 10.81 3.44
N ALA A 87 -14.80 10.82 2.27
CA ALA A 87 -15.92 9.94 1.98
C ALA A 87 -15.52 8.46 2.04
N MET A 88 -14.35 8.12 1.51
CA MET A 88 -13.79 6.77 1.54
C MET A 88 -13.47 6.33 2.97
N LEU A 89 -12.77 7.15 3.75
CA LEU A 89 -12.46 6.85 5.15
C LEU A 89 -13.72 6.70 6.00
N LYS A 90 -14.71 7.57 5.80
CA LYS A 90 -16.00 7.47 6.48
C LYS A 90 -16.72 6.16 6.17
N HIS A 91 -16.66 5.71 4.92
CA HIS A 91 -17.22 4.42 4.50
C HIS A 91 -16.50 3.26 5.21
N PHE A 92 -15.16 3.22 5.16
CA PHE A 92 -14.37 2.12 5.71
C PHE A 92 -14.40 2.08 7.25
N ILE A 93 -14.35 3.23 7.94
CA ILE A 93 -14.52 3.28 9.39
C ILE A 93 -15.92 2.79 9.79
N LYS A 94 -16.96 3.15 9.02
CA LYS A 94 -18.32 2.65 9.25
C LYS A 94 -18.40 1.14 9.05
N GLU A 95 -17.80 0.62 7.98
CA GLU A 95 -17.74 -0.82 7.69
C GLU A 95 -17.00 -1.59 8.81
N ALA A 96 -15.84 -1.09 9.24
CA ALA A 96 -15.06 -1.67 10.34
C ALA A 96 -15.82 -1.72 11.67
N ARG A 97 -16.77 -0.80 11.89
CA ARG A 97 -17.66 -0.77 13.06
C ARG A 97 -18.86 -1.72 12.97
N THR A 98 -19.01 -2.38 11.86
CA THR A 98 -20.14 -3.25 11.61
C THR A 98 -19.85 -4.66 12.12
N ARG A 99 -20.72 -5.22 12.97
CA ARG A 99 -20.68 -6.63 13.39
C ARG A 99 -21.90 -7.36 12.89
N ASP A 100 -21.69 -8.48 12.23
CA ASP A 100 -22.76 -9.44 11.93
C ASP A 100 -23.07 -10.24 13.21
N LYS A 101 -24.29 -10.06 13.72
CA LYS A 101 -24.88 -10.97 14.71
C LYS A 101 -26.03 -11.65 14.01
N GLY A 102 -26.07 -12.97 13.99
CA GLY A 102 -27.03 -13.81 13.25
C GLY A 102 -28.51 -13.39 13.20
N ASN A 103 -28.88 -12.25 13.78
CA ASN A 103 -30.20 -11.59 13.73
C ASN A 103 -30.13 -10.14 13.18
N GLY A 104 -29.13 -9.80 12.35
CA GLY A 104 -29.01 -8.49 11.70
C GLY A 104 -27.70 -7.75 12.01
N THR A 105 -27.34 -6.86 11.10
CA THR A 105 -26.13 -6.05 11.14
C THR A 105 -26.24 -4.95 12.19
N LYS A 106 -25.32 -4.89 13.17
CA LYS A 106 -25.31 -3.86 14.22
C LYS A 106 -24.03 -3.03 14.15
N ILE A 107 -24.19 -1.71 14.09
CA ILE A 107 -23.07 -0.77 14.21
C ILE A 107 -22.69 -0.64 15.69
N ILE A 108 -21.40 -0.84 16.01
CA ILE A 108 -20.90 -0.65 17.37
C ILE A 108 -20.87 0.86 17.65
N LYS A 109 -21.58 1.28 18.70
CA LYS A 109 -21.44 2.63 19.23
C LYS A 109 -20.24 2.63 20.18
N ALA A 110 -19.07 3.05 19.66
CA ALA A 110 -17.90 3.35 20.50
C ALA A 110 -18.06 4.73 21.11
N SER A 111 -17.60 4.90 22.37
CA SER A 111 -17.58 6.21 23.03
C SER A 111 -16.40 7.07 22.55
N LYS A 112 -15.32 6.43 22.11
CA LYS A 112 -14.12 7.06 21.58
C LYS A 112 -13.49 6.18 20.51
N ILE A 113 -13.12 6.80 19.38
CA ILE A 113 -12.44 6.14 18.28
C ILE A 113 -11.03 6.72 18.16
N ARG A 114 -10.02 5.86 18.33
CA ARG A 114 -8.62 6.21 18.10
C ARG A 114 -8.15 5.53 16.83
N VAL A 115 -7.49 6.30 15.98
CA VAL A 115 -7.01 5.81 14.68
C VAL A 115 -5.50 6.01 14.59
N VAL A 116 -4.77 4.97 14.15
CA VAL A 116 -3.38 5.07 13.69
C VAL A 116 -3.41 4.93 12.18
N VAL A 117 -2.86 5.91 11.46
CA VAL A 117 -2.77 5.88 9.99
C VAL A 117 -1.31 5.79 9.58
N ALA A 118 -1.00 4.83 8.73
CA ALA A 118 0.31 4.75 8.08
C ALA A 118 0.44 5.83 7.01
N VAL A 119 1.62 6.41 6.90
CA VAL A 119 1.93 7.49 5.96
C VAL A 119 3.35 7.32 5.41
N PRO A 120 3.63 7.74 4.17
CA PRO A 120 4.98 7.69 3.61
C PRO A 120 6.00 8.43 4.47
N SER A 121 7.27 8.04 4.37
CA SER A 121 8.36 8.69 5.09
C SER A 121 8.60 10.12 4.59
N GLY A 122 8.88 11.02 5.54
CA GLY A 122 9.30 12.39 5.22
C GLY A 122 8.19 13.30 4.67
N ILE A 123 6.92 12.96 4.87
CA ILE A 123 5.80 13.83 4.46
C ILE A 123 5.80 15.15 5.21
N THR A 124 5.38 16.22 4.52
CA THR A 124 5.27 17.57 5.06
C THR A 124 4.16 17.70 6.11
N GLU A 125 4.21 18.75 6.94
CA GLU A 125 3.14 19.05 7.91
C GLU A 125 1.78 19.31 7.23
N VAL A 126 1.78 19.80 5.98
CA VAL A 126 0.57 19.98 5.19
C VAL A 126 -0.03 18.62 4.82
N GLU A 127 0.80 17.69 4.35
CA GLU A 127 0.38 16.31 4.03
C GLU A 127 -0.08 15.55 5.28
N LYS A 128 0.61 15.73 6.43
CA LYS A 128 0.15 15.17 7.71
C LYS A 128 -1.24 15.66 8.10
N ARG A 129 -1.53 16.95 7.93
CA ARG A 129 -2.87 17.50 8.15
C ARG A 129 -3.87 16.94 7.15
N ALA A 130 -3.44 16.81 5.89
CA ALA A 130 -4.23 16.23 4.82
C ALA A 130 -4.77 14.82 5.15
N VAL A 131 -4.03 14.04 5.94
CA VAL A 131 -4.45 12.71 6.42
C VAL A 131 -5.27 12.81 7.71
N LYS A 132 -4.85 13.67 8.66
CA LYS A 132 -5.50 13.76 9.98
C LYS A 132 -6.92 14.34 9.90
N ASP A 133 -7.13 15.37 9.08
CA ASP A 133 -8.41 16.07 9.03
C ASP A 133 -9.53 15.20 8.42
N PRO A 134 -9.36 14.52 7.27
CA PRO A 134 -10.35 13.57 6.78
C PRO A 134 -10.66 12.43 7.77
N ALA A 135 -9.65 11.90 8.47
CA ALA A 135 -9.87 10.85 9.46
C ALA A 135 -10.72 11.35 10.65
N ARG A 136 -10.48 12.61 11.12
CA ARG A 136 -11.31 13.24 12.15
C ARG A 136 -12.74 13.49 11.68
N HIS A 137 -12.91 14.02 10.47
CA HIS A 137 -14.24 14.23 9.87
C HIS A 137 -14.98 12.92 9.63
N ALA A 138 -14.25 11.83 9.40
CA ALA A 138 -14.82 10.49 9.32
C ALA A 138 -15.26 9.92 10.68
N GLY A 139 -14.97 10.61 11.78
CA GLY A 139 -15.42 10.28 13.12
C GLY A 139 -14.35 9.75 14.08
N ALA A 140 -13.05 9.92 13.76
CA ALA A 140 -11.97 9.61 14.68
C ALA A 140 -11.81 10.74 15.73
N ASP A 141 -11.80 10.39 17.02
CA ASP A 141 -11.56 11.34 18.11
C ASP A 141 -10.08 11.68 18.29
N GLU A 142 -9.21 10.68 18.05
CA GLU A 142 -7.76 10.83 18.08
C GLU A 142 -7.14 10.18 16.85
N VAL A 143 -6.22 10.90 16.19
CA VAL A 143 -5.51 10.42 15.01
C VAL A 143 -4.00 10.51 15.24
N TYR A 144 -3.33 9.37 15.16
CA TYR A 144 -1.89 9.21 15.23
C TYR A 144 -1.38 8.81 13.85
N LEU A 145 -0.15 9.22 13.52
CA LEU A 145 0.52 8.84 12.29
C LEU A 145 1.72 7.97 12.62
N ILE A 146 2.00 6.99 11.77
CA ILE A 146 3.20 6.17 11.79
C ILE A 146 3.76 6.11 10.37
N GLU A 147 5.08 6.13 10.22
CA GLU A 147 5.68 5.98 8.89
C GLU A 147 5.49 4.55 8.37
N GLU A 148 5.12 4.42 7.08
CA GLU A 148 4.84 3.14 6.41
C GLU A 148 5.96 2.11 6.62
N PRO A 149 7.26 2.43 6.38
CA PRO A 149 8.31 1.44 6.56
C PRO A 149 8.47 1.00 8.03
N MET A 150 8.20 1.89 9.00
CA MET A 150 8.20 1.51 10.41
C MET A 150 7.03 0.57 10.73
N ALA A 151 5.84 0.89 10.22
CA ALA A 151 4.66 0.03 10.38
C ALA A 151 4.90 -1.33 9.70
N ALA A 152 5.42 -1.35 8.47
CA ALA A 152 5.74 -2.59 7.77
C ALA A 152 6.73 -3.45 8.54
N ALA A 153 7.83 -2.86 9.05
CA ALA A 153 8.84 -3.58 9.83
C ALA A 153 8.26 -4.20 11.12
N ILE A 154 7.39 -3.46 11.83
CA ILE A 154 6.66 -3.97 13.00
C ILE A 154 5.71 -5.11 12.58
N GLY A 155 5.00 -4.92 11.47
CA GLY A 155 4.02 -5.88 10.96
C GLY A 155 4.65 -7.22 10.63
N VAL A 156 5.76 -7.23 9.93
CA VAL A 156 6.50 -8.46 9.58
C VAL A 156 7.34 -9.03 10.73
N GLY A 157 7.41 -8.31 11.87
CA GLY A 157 8.10 -8.81 13.07
C GLY A 157 9.61 -8.66 13.05
N LEU A 158 10.16 -7.68 12.32
CA LEU A 158 11.59 -7.37 12.40
C LEU A 158 11.98 -6.93 13.81
N PRO A 159 13.17 -7.32 14.33
CA PRO A 159 13.63 -6.97 15.68
C PRO A 159 14.14 -5.51 15.72
N ILE A 160 13.24 -4.56 15.46
CA ILE A 160 13.55 -3.13 15.32
C ILE A 160 14.09 -2.48 16.60
N GLN A 161 13.90 -3.11 17.78
CA GLN A 161 14.36 -2.59 19.07
C GLN A 161 15.85 -2.86 19.31
N ASP A 162 16.41 -3.82 18.60
CA ASP A 162 17.82 -4.21 18.73
C ASP A 162 18.73 -3.13 18.16
N ALA A 163 19.96 -3.08 18.68
CA ALA A 163 21.05 -2.24 18.14
C ALA A 163 21.67 -2.93 16.90
N SER A 164 20.86 -3.18 15.89
CA SER A 164 21.27 -3.86 14.64
C SER A 164 20.48 -3.33 13.45
N GLY A 165 21.08 -3.38 12.25
CA GLY A 165 20.44 -2.96 11.01
C GLY A 165 19.31 -3.90 10.58
N ASN A 166 18.12 -3.35 10.35
CA ASN A 166 17.01 -4.04 9.73
C ASN A 166 16.55 -3.23 8.53
N MET A 167 16.57 -3.82 7.34
CA MET A 167 16.16 -3.13 6.12
C MET A 167 14.82 -3.66 5.63
N ILE A 168 13.92 -2.74 5.34
CA ILE A 168 12.64 -3.03 4.73
C ILE A 168 12.48 -2.23 3.44
N VAL A 169 11.90 -2.87 2.43
CA VAL A 169 11.49 -2.28 1.17
C VAL A 169 10.02 -2.57 0.98
N ASP A 170 9.20 -1.56 1.15
CA ASP A 170 7.76 -1.65 0.96
C ASP A 170 7.40 -1.09 -0.42
N ILE A 171 6.86 -1.94 -1.29
CA ILE A 171 6.51 -1.59 -2.67
C ILE A 171 4.99 -1.55 -2.76
N GLY A 172 4.44 -0.35 -2.63
CA GLY A 172 3.01 -0.07 -2.71
C GLY A 172 2.47 0.03 -4.14
N GLY A 173 1.28 0.63 -4.28
CA GLY A 173 0.70 0.95 -5.59
C GLY A 173 1.40 2.14 -6.26
N GLY A 174 1.54 3.25 -5.55
CA GLY A 174 2.10 4.49 -6.10
C GLY A 174 3.47 4.88 -5.56
N THR A 175 3.99 4.18 -4.54
CA THR A 175 5.28 4.49 -3.91
C THR A 175 6.06 3.23 -3.58
N THR A 176 7.38 3.39 -3.48
CA THR A 176 8.27 2.43 -2.82
C THR A 176 8.98 3.14 -1.68
N GLU A 177 8.81 2.60 -0.47
CA GLU A 177 9.45 3.05 0.74
C GLU A 177 10.62 2.12 1.09
N VAL A 178 11.81 2.69 1.23
CA VAL A 178 13.02 1.95 1.62
C VAL A 178 13.52 2.52 2.93
N ALA A 179 13.72 1.68 3.95
CA ALA A 179 14.24 2.16 5.22
C ALA A 179 15.18 1.16 5.89
N VAL A 180 16.19 1.71 6.58
CA VAL A 180 17.03 0.99 7.55
C VAL A 180 16.64 1.46 8.94
N ILE A 181 16.29 0.50 9.79
CA ILE A 181 15.74 0.72 11.13
C ILE A 181 16.64 0.06 12.17
N SER A 182 16.91 0.78 13.26
CA SER A 182 17.66 0.29 14.42
C SER A 182 17.22 1.03 15.69
N LEU A 183 17.23 0.37 16.85
CA LEU A 183 16.89 0.97 18.15
C LEU A 183 15.52 1.69 18.14
N SER A 184 14.55 1.09 17.45
CA SER A 184 13.18 1.64 17.27
C SER A 184 13.11 2.98 16.50
N GLY A 185 14.17 3.35 15.78
CA GLY A 185 14.25 4.57 14.97
C GLY A 185 14.60 4.26 13.52
N ILE A 186 14.10 5.08 12.60
CA ILE A 186 14.52 5.07 11.20
C ILE A 186 15.86 5.79 11.13
N VAL A 187 16.91 5.07 10.74
CA VAL A 187 18.28 5.61 10.60
C VAL A 187 18.46 6.25 9.23
N GLN A 188 17.95 5.60 8.21
CA GLN A 188 17.95 6.09 6.84
C GLN A 188 16.64 5.68 6.17
N SER A 189 16.04 6.58 5.43
CA SER A 189 14.88 6.26 4.59
C SER A 189 14.92 6.98 3.26
N ARG A 190 14.22 6.41 2.28
CA ARG A 190 14.00 6.98 0.97
C ARG A 190 12.62 6.56 0.47
N SER A 191 11.84 7.54 0.05
CA SER A 191 10.58 7.36 -0.66
C SER A 191 10.77 7.71 -2.13
N VAL A 192 10.26 6.87 -3.02
CA VAL A 192 10.20 7.15 -4.47
C VAL A 192 8.79 6.90 -4.96
N ARG A 193 8.33 7.77 -5.88
CA ARG A 193 7.00 7.67 -6.52
C ARG A 193 7.06 6.70 -7.68
N VAL A 194 7.41 5.47 -7.38
CA VAL A 194 7.44 4.34 -8.30
C VAL A 194 6.91 3.14 -7.54
N GLY A 195 5.87 2.51 -8.06
CA GLY A 195 5.23 1.34 -7.46
C GLY A 195 4.49 0.52 -8.50
N GLY A 196 3.42 -0.13 -8.07
CA GLY A 196 2.61 -1.00 -8.93
C GLY A 196 1.96 -0.28 -10.10
N ASP A 197 1.58 0.99 -9.92
CA ASP A 197 0.90 1.78 -10.94
C ASP A 197 1.87 2.15 -12.09
N GLU A 198 3.13 2.49 -11.79
CA GLU A 198 4.17 2.76 -12.81
C GLU A 198 4.54 1.48 -13.58
N LEU A 199 4.52 0.33 -12.93
CA LEU A 199 4.66 -0.96 -13.62
C LEU A 199 3.50 -1.19 -14.60
N ASP A 200 2.26 -0.88 -14.23
CA ASP A 200 1.09 -0.97 -15.10
C ASP A 200 1.16 0.04 -16.25
N GLU A 201 1.55 1.29 -15.99
CA GLU A 201 1.72 2.32 -17.00
C GLU A 201 2.80 1.95 -18.02
N SER A 202 3.91 1.34 -17.58
CA SER A 202 4.98 0.87 -18.46
C SER A 202 4.49 -0.25 -19.39
N ILE A 203 3.64 -1.15 -18.89
CA ILE A 203 2.99 -2.20 -19.70
C ILE A 203 2.05 -1.56 -20.74
N ILE A 204 1.22 -0.58 -20.34
CA ILE A 204 0.34 0.14 -21.27
C ILE A 204 1.16 0.82 -22.37
N ALA A 205 2.24 1.51 -22.00
CA ALA A 205 3.13 2.18 -22.94
C ALA A 205 3.80 1.19 -23.92
N TYR A 206 4.24 0.04 -23.43
CA TYR A 206 4.82 -1.03 -24.23
C TYR A 206 3.82 -1.58 -25.25
N MET A 207 2.59 -1.90 -24.81
CA MET A 207 1.54 -2.42 -25.67
C MET A 207 1.16 -1.40 -26.77
N LYS A 208 1.09 -0.12 -26.39
CA LYS A 208 0.86 0.96 -27.34
C LYS A 208 1.98 1.08 -28.37
N LYS A 209 3.24 1.06 -27.92
CA LYS A 209 4.42 1.27 -28.78
C LYS A 209 4.68 0.09 -29.72
N LYS A 210 4.59 -1.14 -29.19
CA LYS A 210 4.97 -2.34 -29.94
C LYS A 210 3.84 -2.88 -30.81
N TYR A 211 2.61 -2.82 -30.33
CA TYR A 211 1.47 -3.49 -30.95
C TYR A 211 0.38 -2.53 -31.46
N ASN A 212 0.55 -1.21 -31.28
CA ASN A 212 -0.51 -0.21 -31.51
C ASN A 212 -1.81 -0.57 -30.76
N LEU A 213 -1.71 -1.24 -29.62
CA LEU A 213 -2.85 -1.70 -28.85
C LEU A 213 -3.06 -0.82 -27.61
N MET A 214 -4.23 -0.18 -27.51
CA MET A 214 -4.64 0.55 -26.32
C MET A 214 -5.32 -0.42 -25.36
N ILE A 215 -4.74 -0.57 -24.16
CA ILE A 215 -5.32 -1.32 -23.04
C ILE A 215 -5.60 -0.38 -21.87
N GLY A 216 -6.50 -0.76 -20.97
CA GLY A 216 -6.78 -0.02 -19.75
C GLY A 216 -5.93 -0.51 -18.58
N GLU A 217 -5.86 0.31 -17.49
CA GLU A 217 -5.13 0.01 -16.26
C GLU A 217 -5.45 -1.38 -15.69
N ARG A 218 -6.72 -1.74 -15.60
CA ARG A 218 -7.14 -3.07 -15.11
C ARG A 218 -6.60 -4.23 -15.94
N THR A 219 -6.43 -4.03 -17.24
CA THR A 219 -5.85 -5.06 -18.12
C THR A 219 -4.35 -5.15 -17.90
N ALA A 220 -3.67 -4.01 -17.73
CA ALA A 220 -2.24 -3.97 -17.42
C ALA A 220 -1.94 -4.61 -16.06
N GLU A 221 -2.71 -4.26 -15.02
CA GLU A 221 -2.63 -4.89 -13.68
C GLU A 221 -2.79 -6.41 -13.77
N ALA A 222 -3.78 -6.90 -14.54
CA ALA A 222 -3.97 -8.32 -14.72
C ALA A 222 -2.78 -9.00 -15.44
N VAL A 223 -2.24 -8.36 -16.47
CA VAL A 223 -1.05 -8.85 -17.21
C VAL A 223 0.17 -8.90 -16.29
N LYS A 224 0.41 -7.85 -15.50
CA LYS A 224 1.47 -7.81 -14.49
C LYS A 224 1.37 -8.95 -13.48
N ILE A 225 0.18 -9.17 -12.93
CA ILE A 225 -0.04 -10.20 -11.90
C ILE A 225 0.09 -11.61 -12.48
N GLU A 226 -0.41 -11.83 -13.70
CA GLU A 226 -0.48 -13.18 -14.29
C GLU A 226 0.83 -13.65 -14.90
N ILE A 227 1.54 -12.77 -15.61
CA ILE A 227 2.76 -13.13 -16.35
C ILE A 227 3.96 -12.21 -16.11
N GLY A 228 3.85 -11.22 -15.19
CA GLY A 228 4.95 -10.33 -14.83
C GLY A 228 6.01 -11.02 -13.99
N SER A 229 7.28 -10.70 -14.24
CA SER A 229 8.42 -11.17 -13.44
C SER A 229 9.58 -10.17 -13.51
N ALA A 230 10.37 -10.08 -12.44
CA ALA A 230 11.56 -9.23 -12.38
C ALA A 230 12.81 -9.96 -12.96
N THR A 231 12.83 -11.29 -12.93
CA THR A 231 13.94 -12.11 -13.45
C THR A 231 13.44 -13.11 -14.48
N VAL A 232 14.37 -13.79 -15.14
CA VAL A 232 14.06 -14.86 -16.09
C VAL A 232 13.44 -16.02 -15.33
N VAL A 233 12.30 -16.49 -15.82
CA VAL A 233 11.58 -17.64 -15.26
C VAL A 233 11.91 -18.91 -16.06
N ASP A 234 11.86 -20.07 -15.42
CA ASP A 234 12.19 -21.36 -16.06
C ASP A 234 11.32 -21.67 -17.28
N GLN A 235 10.07 -21.25 -17.25
CA GLN A 235 9.13 -21.37 -18.37
C GLN A 235 8.49 -20.02 -18.66
N GLU A 236 8.81 -19.44 -19.82
CA GLU A 236 8.12 -18.26 -20.31
C GLU A 236 6.65 -18.57 -20.59
N THR A 237 5.78 -17.78 -19.99
CA THR A 237 4.33 -17.90 -20.13
C THR A 237 3.78 -16.90 -21.15
N THR A 238 2.56 -17.12 -21.59
CA THR A 238 1.89 -16.22 -22.53
C THR A 238 0.47 -15.92 -22.07
N MET A 239 -0.02 -14.73 -22.39
CA MET A 239 -1.38 -14.29 -22.12
C MET A 239 -2.00 -13.62 -23.34
N ASP A 240 -3.28 -13.87 -23.58
CA ASP A 240 -4.05 -13.16 -24.61
C ASP A 240 -4.60 -11.85 -24.05
N VAL A 241 -4.11 -10.74 -24.57
CA VAL A 241 -4.47 -9.37 -24.12
C VAL A 241 -5.41 -8.72 -25.11
N LYS A 242 -6.56 -8.28 -24.64
CA LYS A 242 -7.60 -7.62 -25.44
C LYS A 242 -7.52 -6.11 -25.26
N GLY A 243 -7.59 -5.38 -26.36
CA GLY A 243 -7.58 -3.92 -26.38
C GLY A 243 -8.21 -3.36 -27.65
N ARG A 244 -8.03 -2.06 -27.85
CA ARG A 244 -8.44 -1.37 -29.07
C ARG A 244 -7.22 -1.10 -29.94
N ASP A 245 -7.25 -1.55 -31.18
CA ASP A 245 -6.23 -1.20 -32.17
C ASP A 245 -6.26 0.32 -32.44
N LEU A 246 -5.10 0.96 -32.41
CA LEU A 246 -4.99 2.41 -32.61
C LEU A 246 -4.95 2.81 -34.10
N VAL A 247 -4.84 1.85 -35.01
CA VAL A 247 -4.79 2.09 -36.46
C VAL A 247 -6.21 2.13 -37.03
N ASP A 248 -7.02 1.10 -36.75
CA ASP A 248 -8.38 0.95 -37.30
C ASP A 248 -9.49 1.23 -36.26
N GLY A 249 -9.15 1.36 -34.99
CA GLY A 249 -10.08 1.61 -33.91
C GLY A 249 -10.86 0.38 -33.44
N LEU A 250 -10.62 -0.80 -33.99
CA LEU A 250 -11.40 -2.01 -33.71
C LEU A 250 -10.85 -2.79 -32.50
N PRO A 251 -11.69 -3.60 -31.84
CA PRO A 251 -11.22 -4.55 -30.83
C PRO A 251 -10.23 -5.55 -31.42
N LYS A 252 -9.11 -5.78 -30.72
CA LYS A 252 -8.05 -6.70 -31.13
C LYS A 252 -7.53 -7.51 -29.95
N THR A 253 -7.11 -8.74 -30.20
CA THR A 253 -6.45 -9.60 -29.23
C THR A 253 -5.02 -9.86 -29.68
N ILE A 254 -4.07 -9.67 -28.77
CA ILE A 254 -2.63 -9.94 -29.00
C ILE A 254 -2.15 -10.92 -27.95
N LYS A 255 -1.41 -11.93 -28.37
CA LYS A 255 -0.68 -12.83 -27.46
C LYS A 255 0.63 -12.18 -27.09
N VAL A 256 0.86 -11.97 -25.78
CA VAL A 256 2.09 -11.41 -25.22
C VAL A 256 2.79 -12.45 -24.35
N THR A 257 4.10 -12.30 -24.19
CA THR A 257 4.95 -13.22 -23.40
C THR A 257 5.42 -12.57 -22.11
N SER A 258 5.71 -13.39 -21.09
CA SER A 258 6.30 -12.92 -19.84
C SER A 258 7.64 -12.19 -20.04
N LYS A 259 8.43 -12.60 -21.04
CA LYS A 259 9.66 -11.90 -21.44
C LYS A 259 9.38 -10.45 -21.86
N GLU A 260 8.36 -10.21 -22.68
CA GLU A 260 7.99 -8.88 -23.14
C GLU A 260 7.48 -8.00 -22.00
N ILE A 261 6.74 -8.58 -21.05
CA ILE A 261 6.26 -7.86 -19.88
C ILE A 261 7.41 -7.49 -18.93
N ARG A 262 8.38 -8.39 -18.75
CA ARG A 262 9.63 -8.10 -18.01
C ARG A 262 10.41 -6.95 -18.66
N GLU A 263 10.54 -6.96 -19.99
CA GLU A 263 11.17 -5.86 -20.73
C GLU A 263 10.41 -4.52 -20.55
N ALA A 264 9.08 -4.57 -20.53
CA ALA A 264 8.26 -3.38 -20.33
C ALA A 264 8.46 -2.76 -18.94
N MET A 265 8.63 -3.59 -17.89
CA MET A 265 8.78 -3.15 -16.50
C MET A 265 10.23 -2.79 -16.10
N ALA A 266 11.21 -2.95 -16.99
CA ALA A 266 12.62 -2.80 -16.65
C ALA A 266 12.97 -1.41 -16.09
N GLU A 267 12.41 -0.34 -16.65
CA GLU A 267 12.70 1.04 -16.22
C GLU A 267 12.19 1.33 -14.80
N PRO A 268 10.90 1.10 -14.45
CA PRO A 268 10.44 1.31 -13.07
C PRO A 268 11.13 0.35 -12.07
N LEU A 269 11.45 -0.89 -12.42
CA LEU A 269 12.22 -1.78 -11.56
C LEU A 269 13.63 -1.23 -11.29
N SER A 270 14.30 -0.66 -12.30
CA SER A 270 15.60 0.00 -12.10
C SER A 270 15.52 1.17 -11.13
N ALA A 271 14.44 1.98 -11.18
CA ALA A 271 14.23 3.08 -10.26
C ALA A 271 14.03 2.60 -8.79
N ILE A 272 13.35 1.48 -8.60
CA ILE A 272 13.23 0.82 -7.29
C ILE A 272 14.61 0.38 -6.80
N LEU A 273 15.38 -0.32 -7.64
CA LEU A 273 16.74 -0.76 -7.32
C LEU A 273 17.66 0.40 -6.94
N ASP A 274 17.61 1.50 -7.67
CA ASP A 274 18.38 2.70 -7.39
C ASP A 274 18.06 3.28 -6.01
N SER A 275 16.78 3.24 -5.61
CA SER A 275 16.39 3.69 -4.28
C SER A 275 16.97 2.81 -3.17
N VAL A 276 16.99 1.50 -3.39
CA VAL A 276 17.62 0.52 -2.47
C VAL A 276 19.13 0.79 -2.36
N LYS A 277 19.83 0.90 -3.50
CA LYS A 277 21.29 1.16 -3.54
C LYS A 277 21.66 2.47 -2.85
N VAL A 278 20.95 3.55 -3.13
CA VAL A 278 21.22 4.86 -2.49
C VAL A 278 20.96 4.81 -0.98
N THR A 279 19.99 4.05 -0.52
CA THR A 279 19.73 3.88 0.92
C THR A 279 20.86 3.08 1.58
N LEU A 280 21.37 2.03 0.93
CA LEU A 280 22.54 1.26 1.39
C LEU A 280 23.81 2.11 1.43
N GLU A 281 24.08 2.91 0.40
CA GLU A 281 25.25 3.80 0.34
C GLU A 281 25.28 4.83 1.49
N ARG A 282 24.12 5.25 1.97
CA ARG A 282 23.97 6.22 3.07
C ARG A 282 23.83 5.57 4.44
N CYS A 283 23.76 4.24 4.49
CA CYS A 283 23.63 3.50 5.72
C CYS A 283 24.97 3.54 6.50
N PRO A 284 24.96 3.73 7.83
CA PRO A 284 26.17 3.57 8.64
C PRO A 284 26.80 2.20 8.43
N PRO A 285 28.16 2.13 8.35
CA PRO A 285 28.87 0.88 8.00
C PRO A 285 28.52 -0.31 8.89
N GLU A 286 28.35 -0.10 10.20
CA GLU A 286 28.00 -1.15 11.16
C GLU A 286 26.62 -1.75 10.87
N LEU A 287 25.65 -0.90 10.54
CA LEU A 287 24.30 -1.36 10.19
C LEU A 287 24.28 -2.01 8.79
N ALA A 288 25.08 -1.50 7.86
CA ALA A 288 25.22 -2.11 6.54
C ALA A 288 25.84 -3.51 6.63
N ALA A 289 26.80 -3.73 7.55
CA ALA A 289 27.37 -5.04 7.81
C ALA A 289 26.33 -6.04 8.31
N ASP A 290 25.42 -5.61 9.19
CA ASP A 290 24.33 -6.47 9.69
C ASP A 290 23.42 -6.97 8.56
N LEU A 291 23.21 -6.16 7.52
CA LEU A 291 22.32 -6.51 6.39
C LEU A 291 22.90 -7.63 5.51
N VAL A 292 24.20 -7.89 5.55
CA VAL A 292 24.82 -9.02 4.83
C VAL A 292 24.26 -10.35 5.34
N ASP A 293 24.03 -10.43 6.66
CA ASP A 293 23.52 -11.65 7.30
C ASP A 293 21.97 -11.63 7.44
N ARG A 294 21.39 -10.48 7.74
CA ARG A 294 19.93 -10.34 8.00
C ARG A 294 19.10 -10.18 6.72
N GLY A 295 19.72 -9.62 5.67
CA GLY A 295 19.06 -9.42 4.39
C GLY A 295 18.13 -8.20 4.35
N ILE A 296 17.42 -8.11 3.24
CA ILE A 296 16.39 -7.13 2.94
C ILE A 296 15.03 -7.82 3.03
N MET A 297 14.09 -7.22 3.77
CA MET A 297 12.70 -7.69 3.82
C MET A 297 11.84 -6.91 2.83
N LEU A 298 11.11 -7.62 1.96
CA LEU A 298 10.15 -7.02 1.02
C LEU A 298 8.75 -7.07 1.57
N ALA A 299 8.05 -5.94 1.52
CA ALA A 299 6.65 -5.77 1.87
C ALA A 299 5.88 -5.06 0.75
N GLY A 300 4.57 -4.90 0.93
CA GLY A 300 3.69 -4.29 -0.07
C GLY A 300 3.30 -5.24 -1.20
N GLY A 301 2.35 -4.79 -2.02
CA GLY A 301 1.82 -5.59 -3.13
C GLY A 301 2.83 -5.86 -4.24
N GLY A 302 3.78 -4.95 -4.46
CA GLY A 302 4.85 -5.09 -5.44
C GLY A 302 5.85 -6.20 -5.10
N ALA A 303 5.99 -6.55 -3.81
CA ALA A 303 6.83 -7.67 -3.36
C ALA A 303 6.38 -9.03 -3.92
N LEU A 304 5.13 -9.12 -4.38
CA LEU A 304 4.56 -10.33 -5.00
C LEU A 304 4.95 -10.50 -6.47
N LEU A 305 5.64 -9.54 -7.08
CA LEU A 305 6.12 -9.68 -8.45
C LEU A 305 7.10 -10.86 -8.55
N GLY A 306 6.86 -11.76 -9.48
CA GLY A 306 7.63 -13.00 -9.61
C GLY A 306 9.14 -12.76 -9.72
N GLY A 307 9.94 -13.37 -8.82
CA GLY A 307 11.40 -13.31 -8.81
C GLY A 307 12.00 -11.96 -8.46
N LEU A 308 11.24 -11.04 -7.87
CA LEU A 308 11.75 -9.73 -7.45
C LEU A 308 12.79 -9.85 -6.33
N ASP A 309 12.59 -10.77 -5.40
CA ASP A 309 13.54 -11.10 -4.34
C ASP A 309 14.87 -11.61 -4.89
N ILE A 310 14.80 -12.55 -5.83
CA ILE A 310 15.99 -13.11 -6.50
C ILE A 310 16.72 -11.99 -7.25
N TRP A 311 15.99 -11.20 -8.03
CA TRP A 311 16.57 -10.11 -8.82
C TRP A 311 17.23 -9.05 -7.94
N LEU A 312 16.59 -8.62 -6.85
CA LEU A 312 17.18 -7.65 -5.91
C LEU A 312 18.41 -8.23 -5.22
N ALA A 313 18.38 -9.50 -4.80
CA ALA A 313 19.54 -10.16 -4.19
C ALA A 313 20.72 -10.22 -5.17
N GLU A 314 20.49 -10.55 -6.43
CA GLU A 314 21.54 -10.54 -7.47
C GLU A 314 22.13 -9.15 -7.72
N GLN A 315 21.29 -8.10 -7.72
CA GLN A 315 21.70 -6.72 -8.01
C GLN A 315 22.40 -6.03 -6.84
N THR A 316 22.11 -6.44 -5.61
CA THR A 316 22.66 -5.81 -4.39
C THR A 316 23.74 -6.65 -3.71
N GLY A 317 23.78 -7.95 -3.97
CA GLY A 317 24.63 -8.90 -3.24
C GLY A 317 24.15 -9.19 -1.82
N ILE A 318 22.93 -8.76 -1.45
CA ILE A 318 22.35 -8.91 -0.11
C ILE A 318 21.17 -9.89 -0.20
N PRO A 319 21.06 -10.90 0.69
CA PRO A 319 19.90 -11.78 0.73
C PRO A 319 18.60 -10.98 0.81
N THR A 320 17.60 -11.36 0.05
CA THR A 320 16.32 -10.65 0.00
C THR A 320 15.19 -11.63 0.20
N HIS A 321 14.24 -11.29 1.05
CA HIS A 321 13.14 -12.16 1.45
C HIS A 321 11.81 -11.45 1.32
N VAL A 322 10.79 -12.14 0.82
CA VAL A 322 9.42 -11.63 0.80
C VAL A 322 8.76 -11.96 2.12
N ALA A 323 8.07 -11.00 2.73
CA ALA A 323 7.27 -11.21 3.94
C ALA A 323 6.19 -12.27 3.69
N GLU A 324 5.77 -12.98 4.75
CA GLU A 324 4.74 -14.03 4.65
C GLU A 324 3.42 -13.47 4.07
N ASP A 325 2.97 -12.32 4.59
CA ASP A 325 1.80 -11.57 4.10
C ASP A 325 2.18 -10.13 3.73
N PRO A 326 2.87 -9.90 2.60
CA PRO A 326 3.44 -8.59 2.30
C PRO A 326 2.37 -7.50 2.11
N LEU A 327 1.18 -7.85 1.63
CA LEU A 327 0.04 -6.93 1.48
C LEU A 327 -0.55 -6.45 2.81
N GLN A 328 -0.30 -7.16 3.90
CA GLN A 328 -0.87 -6.86 5.22
C GLN A 328 0.17 -6.28 6.19
N ALA A 329 1.44 -6.23 5.78
CA ALA A 329 2.55 -5.83 6.64
C ALA A 329 2.29 -4.49 7.35
N ILE A 330 1.91 -3.46 6.61
CA ILE A 330 1.65 -2.12 7.17
C ILE A 330 0.47 -2.16 8.14
N VAL A 331 -0.68 -2.70 7.72
CA VAL A 331 -1.88 -2.70 8.56
C VAL A 331 -1.73 -3.54 9.82
N GLU A 332 -1.03 -4.67 9.75
CA GLU A 332 -0.67 -5.48 10.93
C GLU A 332 0.25 -4.72 11.87
N GLY A 333 1.19 -3.95 11.34
CA GLY A 333 2.05 -3.07 12.11
C GLY A 333 1.27 -1.99 12.84
N THR A 334 0.36 -1.30 12.16
CA THR A 334 -0.54 -0.32 12.80
C THR A 334 -1.37 -0.97 13.92
N GLY A 335 -1.85 -2.20 13.69
CA GLY A 335 -2.58 -2.98 14.69
C GLY A 335 -1.74 -3.33 15.92
N LYS A 336 -0.48 -3.78 15.73
CA LYS A 336 0.45 -4.10 16.82
C LYS A 336 0.76 -2.87 17.67
N VAL A 337 0.97 -1.73 17.03
CA VAL A 337 1.25 -0.44 17.69
C VAL A 337 0.08 0.06 18.53
N LEU A 338 -1.17 -0.23 18.16
CA LEU A 338 -2.35 0.07 18.98
C LEU A 338 -2.34 -0.63 20.35
N ASN A 339 -1.63 -1.73 20.49
CA ASN A 339 -1.49 -2.43 21.79
C ASN A 339 -0.51 -1.73 22.73
N GLU A 340 0.40 -0.91 22.20
CA GLU A 340 1.46 -0.23 22.94
C GLU A 340 1.45 1.29 22.71
N ILE A 341 0.42 2.00 23.19
CA ILE A 341 0.28 3.46 23.02
C ILE A 341 1.49 4.24 23.59
N SER A 342 2.19 3.70 24.59
CA SER A 342 3.45 4.26 25.09
C SER A 342 4.59 4.15 24.07
N PHE A 343 4.58 3.12 23.24
CA PHE A 343 5.52 2.93 22.13
C PHE A 343 5.18 3.88 20.96
N LEU A 344 3.89 4.04 20.65
CA LEU A 344 3.41 5.03 19.67
C LEU A 344 4.00 6.42 19.93
N LYS A 345 3.95 6.88 21.18
CA LYS A 345 4.51 8.19 21.56
C LYS A 345 6.03 8.28 21.36
N LYS A 346 6.76 7.18 21.45
CA LYS A 346 8.20 7.15 21.18
C LYS A 346 8.49 7.17 19.70
N VAL A 347 7.80 6.35 18.91
CA VAL A 347 7.99 6.24 17.46
C VAL A 347 7.48 7.48 16.71
N THR A 348 6.37 8.08 17.16
CA THR A 348 5.84 9.33 16.58
C THR A 348 6.61 10.59 17.01
N SER A 349 7.32 10.57 18.15
CA SER A 349 8.11 11.70 18.65
C SER A 349 9.59 11.65 18.22
N ALA A 350 10.09 10.52 17.72
CA ALA A 350 11.44 10.40 17.18
C ALA A 350 11.58 10.97 15.75
N GLY A 351 10.48 11.39 15.14
CA GLY A 351 10.40 12.02 13.82
C GLY A 351 10.08 13.53 13.85
N VAL A 352 10.36 14.22 14.96
CA VAL A 352 10.23 15.70 15.08
C VAL A 352 11.61 16.31 15.21
#